data_d20e65d5abc398a4644919333a384116
#
_entry.id   d20e65d5abc398a4644919333a384116
#
_cell.length_a   1.000
_cell.length_b   1.000
_cell.length_c   1.000
_cell.angle_alpha   90.00
_cell.angle_beta   90.00
_cell.angle_gamma   90.00
#
_symmetry.space_group_name_H-M   'P 1'
#
loop_
_entity.id
_entity.type
_entity.pdbx_description
1 polymer ?
#
loop_
_entity_poly.entity_id
_entity_poly.type
_entity_poly.pdbx_seq_one_letter_code
_entity_poly.pdbx_strand_id
1 'polypeptide(L)'
;MNLRRTLGLVAIVAVAATILFAQEKPKGKESELRTVRGTVVDKEETPVETAVVYLKNAHTQDIITHLSDTDGTFRFSGLDLNVDYEIHAEKEGMTSSTRSISNFDTRKEFVLTLKLDRKKSGK
;
A
#
# COMPACT_ATOMS: atom_id res chain seq x y z
N MET A 1 -61.69 -4.97 -21.86
CA MET A 1 -61.22 -4.78 -21.68
C MET A 1 -60.27 -4.58 -21.28
N ASN A 2 -59.91 -4.37 -21.02
CA ASN A 2 -59.17 -3.96 -20.57
C ASN A 2 -58.11 -4.56 -20.50
N LEU A 3 -57.85 -5.01 -20.57
CA LEU A 3 -56.97 -5.59 -20.53
C LEU A 3 -55.91 -5.22 -20.94
N ARG A 4 -55.72 -4.82 -21.44
CA ARG A 4 -54.79 -4.44 -21.97
C ARG A 4 -53.99 -3.80 -21.25
N ARG A 5 -54.13 -3.25 -20.69
CA ARG A 5 -53.51 -2.54 -19.93
C ARG A 5 -52.39 -3.04 -19.37
N THR A 6 -52.39 -3.93 -19.09
CA THR A 6 -51.41 -4.50 -18.42
C THR A 6 -50.21 -4.53 -19.06
N LEU A 7 -50.19 -4.67 -20.13
CA LEU A 7 -49.01 -4.73 -20.76
C LEU A 7 -48.04 -3.79 -20.56
N GLY A 8 -48.35 -2.78 -20.51
CA GLY A 8 -47.35 -1.79 -20.42
C GLY A 8 -46.35 -1.98 -19.43
N LEU A 9 -46.67 -2.38 -18.37
CA LEU A 9 -45.76 -2.43 -17.37
C LEU A 9 -44.62 -3.25 -17.59
N VAL A 10 -44.76 -4.24 -18.14
CA VAL A 10 -43.66 -4.99 -18.36
C VAL A 10 -42.44 -4.39 -18.81
N ALA A 11 -42.49 -3.66 -19.74
CA ALA A 11 -41.30 -3.12 -20.26
C ALA A 11 -40.42 -2.50 -19.32
N ILE A 12 -40.86 -1.87 -18.44
CA ILE A 12 -40.04 -1.24 -17.55
C ILE A 12 -39.00 -1.99 -16.91
N VAL A 13 -39.33 -3.05 -16.51
CA VAL A 13 -38.34 -3.80 -15.89
C VAL A 13 -37.08 -3.94 -16.55
N ALA A 14 -37.08 -4.26 -17.69
CA ALA A 14 -35.86 -4.46 -18.34
C ALA A 14 -34.87 -3.43 -18.18
N VAL A 15 -35.23 -2.32 -18.25
CA VAL A 15 -34.29 -1.30 -18.13
C VAL A 15 -33.40 -1.32 -16.99
N ALA A 16 -33.89 -1.50 -15.94
CA ALA A 16 -33.05 -1.46 -14.78
C ALA A 16 -31.85 -2.26 -14.87
N ALA A 17 -31.94 -3.39 -15.31
CA ALA A 17 -30.81 -4.20 -15.35
C ALA A 17 -29.62 -3.69 -16.04
N THR A 18 -29.79 -3.14 -17.07
CA THR A 18 -28.63 -2.75 -17.79
C THR A 18 -27.75 -1.82 -17.14
N ILE A 19 -28.21 -0.98 -16.44
CA ILE A 19 -27.35 -0.09 -15.83
C ILE A 19 -26.26 -0.60 -15.06
N LEU A 20 -26.44 -1.63 -14.40
CA LEU A 20 -25.39 -2.10 -13.65
C LEU A 20 -24.14 -2.30 -14.27
N PHE A 21 -24.06 -2.80 -15.35
CA PHE A 21 -22.82 -3.00 -15.92
C PHE A 21 -22.01 -1.84 -16.13
N ALA A 22 -22.57 -0.81 -16.34
CA ALA A 22 -21.79 0.35 -16.59
C ALA A 22 -20.77 0.61 -15.63
N GLN A 23 -20.93 0.21 -14.50
CA GLN A 23 -19.97 0.49 -13.58
C GLN A 23 -18.77 -0.23 -13.68
N GLU A 24 -18.66 -1.14 -14.37
CA GLU A 24 -17.47 -1.81 -14.46
C GLU A 24 -16.44 -0.94 -14.87
N LYS A 25 -15.42 -0.81 -14.30
CA LYS A 25 -14.44 0.00 -14.71
C LYS A 25 -13.27 -0.67 -15.15
N PRO A 26 -12.51 -0.16 -15.89
CA PRO A 26 -11.33 -0.73 -16.42
C PRO A 26 -10.39 -0.80 -15.43
N LYS A 27 -9.78 -1.66 -15.20
CA LYS A 27 -8.85 -1.73 -14.31
C LYS A 27 -7.52 -1.82 -14.69
N GLY A 28 -7.13 -2.04 -15.72
CA GLY A 28 -5.82 -2.19 -16.09
C GLY A 28 -4.80 -1.42 -15.41
N LYS A 29 -4.84 -0.19 -15.35
CA LYS A 29 -3.87 0.55 -14.76
C LYS A 29 -3.83 0.49 -13.34
N GLU A 30 -4.85 0.37 -12.70
CA GLU A 30 -4.75 0.36 -11.31
C GLU A 30 -4.06 -0.79 -10.76
N SER A 31 -3.85 -1.81 -11.49
CA SER A 31 -3.21 -2.95 -10.95
C SER A 31 -1.75 -2.75 -10.82
N GLU A 32 -1.21 -1.63 -11.19
CA GLU A 32 0.21 -1.41 -11.08
C GLU A 32 0.61 -0.82 -9.75
N LEU A 33 -0.07 -1.07 -8.71
CA LEU A 33 0.29 -0.57 -7.41
C LEU A 33 0.95 -1.63 -6.56
N ARG A 34 1.76 -1.19 -5.62
CA ARG A 34 2.53 -2.09 -4.77
C ARG A 34 2.26 -1.80 -3.31
N THR A 35 2.36 -2.82 -2.47
CA THR A 35 2.30 -2.68 -1.03
C THR A 35 3.66 -3.11 -0.49
N VAL A 36 4.20 -2.34 0.45
CA VAL A 36 5.43 -2.69 1.13
C VAL A 36 5.08 -2.85 2.60
N ARG A 37 5.41 -3.97 3.19
CA ARG A 37 5.11 -4.19 4.59
C ARG A 37 6.22 -4.96 5.25
N GLY A 38 6.25 -4.98 6.53
CA GLY A 38 7.30 -5.69 7.22
C GLY A 38 7.28 -5.45 8.70
N THR A 39 8.41 -5.69 9.32
CA THR A 39 8.54 -5.58 10.77
C THR A 39 9.80 -4.82 11.10
N VAL A 40 9.76 -4.00 12.15
CA VAL A 40 10.93 -3.34 12.67
C VAL A 40 11.35 -4.14 13.89
N VAL A 41 12.63 -4.53 13.96
CA VAL A 41 13.15 -5.28 15.09
C VAL A 41 14.40 -4.60 15.63
N ASP A 42 14.79 -4.95 16.85
CA ASP A 42 16.02 -4.43 17.43
C ASP A 42 17.16 -5.40 17.19
N LYS A 43 18.30 -5.21 17.83
CA LYS A 43 19.45 -6.05 17.62
C LYS A 43 19.18 -7.48 18.01
N GLU A 44 18.32 -7.71 18.97
CA GLU A 44 18.02 -9.04 19.41
C GLU A 44 16.86 -9.65 18.63
N GLU A 45 16.43 -9.04 17.57
CA GLU A 45 15.33 -9.51 16.73
C GLU A 45 13.96 -9.39 17.40
N THR A 46 13.86 -8.55 18.40
CA THR A 46 12.60 -8.33 19.07
C THR A 46 11.83 -7.23 18.35
N PRO A 47 10.55 -7.41 18.09
CA PRO A 47 9.77 -6.39 17.39
C PRO A 47 9.72 -5.09 18.18
N VAL A 48 9.79 -3.97 17.48
CA VAL A 48 9.86 -2.66 18.09
C VAL A 48 8.61 -1.87 17.75
N GLU A 49 7.90 -1.46 18.78
CA GLU A 49 6.69 -0.69 18.63
C GLU A 49 7.00 0.77 18.47
N THR A 50 6.23 1.52 17.74
CA THR A 50 6.35 2.95 17.53
C THR A 50 7.69 3.42 16.97
N ALA A 51 8.32 2.59 16.18
CA ALA A 51 9.47 3.04 15.41
C ALA A 51 8.96 3.85 14.23
N VAL A 52 9.67 4.87 13.83
CA VAL A 52 9.26 5.67 12.69
C VAL A 52 9.84 5.03 11.45
N VAL A 53 9.01 4.63 10.52
CA VAL A 53 9.45 4.02 9.27
C VAL A 53 9.32 5.09 8.19
N TYR A 54 10.43 5.36 7.50
CA TYR A 54 10.48 6.38 6.48
C TYR A 54 10.51 5.72 5.11
N LEU A 55 9.66 6.18 4.21
CA LEU A 55 9.67 5.67 2.85
C LEU A 55 9.86 6.86 1.92
N LYS A 56 10.93 6.85 1.15
CA LYS A 56 11.25 7.95 0.28
C LYS A 56 11.07 7.54 -1.18
N ASN A 57 10.37 8.37 -1.95
CA ASN A 57 10.25 8.18 -3.36
C ASN A 57 11.55 8.68 -3.97
N ALA A 58 12.35 7.79 -4.54
CA ALA A 58 13.66 8.16 -5.02
C ALA A 58 13.61 9.11 -6.22
N HIS A 59 12.49 9.17 -6.89
CA HIS A 59 12.38 10.03 -8.06
C HIS A 59 11.99 11.45 -7.63
N THR A 60 11.05 11.62 -6.75
CA THR A 60 10.60 12.94 -6.35
C THR A 60 11.21 13.42 -5.05
N GLN A 61 11.81 12.53 -4.28
CA GLN A 61 12.39 12.81 -2.97
C GLN A 61 11.32 13.03 -1.89
N ASP A 62 10.07 12.78 -2.18
CA ASP A 62 9.03 12.90 -1.18
C ASP A 62 9.16 11.77 -0.15
N ILE A 63 8.91 12.07 1.09
CA ILE A 63 9.00 11.10 2.17
C ILE A 63 7.68 10.97 2.88
N ILE A 64 7.25 9.74 3.13
CA ILE A 64 6.09 9.50 3.96
C ILE A 64 6.53 8.63 5.11
N THR A 65 5.86 8.73 6.23
CA THR A 65 6.25 7.99 7.42
C THR A 65 5.09 7.21 7.99
N HIS A 66 5.42 6.21 8.76
CA HIS A 66 4.41 5.39 9.42
C HIS A 66 5.02 4.87 10.72
N LEU A 67 4.28 4.82 11.79
CA LEU A 67 4.79 4.27 13.04
C LEU A 67 4.48 2.78 13.08
N SER A 68 5.43 1.99 13.54
CA SER A 68 5.19 0.56 13.65
C SER A 68 4.14 0.30 14.73
N ASP A 69 3.41 -0.77 14.57
CA ASP A 69 2.36 -1.16 15.50
C ASP A 69 2.91 -1.84 16.73
N THR A 70 2.07 -2.29 17.62
CA THR A 70 2.53 -2.94 18.84
C THR A 70 3.31 -4.21 18.56
N ASP A 71 3.08 -4.85 17.45
CA ASP A 71 3.85 -6.04 17.09
C ASP A 71 5.00 -5.69 16.17
N GLY A 72 5.34 -4.41 16.05
CA GLY A 72 6.47 -4.00 15.25
C GLY A 72 6.20 -3.91 13.75
N THR A 73 4.98 -4.16 13.31
CA THR A 73 4.72 -4.23 11.86
C THR A 73 4.40 -2.87 11.29
N PHE A 74 4.64 -2.72 10.00
CA PHE A 74 4.32 -1.50 9.28
C PHE A 74 3.80 -1.86 7.90
N ARG A 75 3.13 -0.94 7.23
CA ARG A 75 2.62 -1.19 5.92
C ARG A 75 2.42 0.10 5.15
N PHE A 76 2.87 0.12 3.90
CA PHE A 76 2.62 1.23 2.99
C PHE A 76 1.93 0.63 1.76
N SER A 77 0.79 1.16 1.37
CA SER A 77 0.10 0.64 0.21
C SER A 77 -0.08 1.72 -0.82
N GLY A 78 -0.53 1.37 -1.98
CA GLY A 78 -0.76 2.33 -3.03
C GLY A 78 0.48 2.92 -3.66
N LEU A 79 1.61 2.23 -3.58
CA LEU A 79 2.85 2.74 -4.12
C LEU A 79 2.95 2.42 -5.62
N ASP A 80 3.64 3.25 -6.35
CA ASP A 80 3.77 3.08 -7.78
C ASP A 80 4.79 2.00 -8.08
N LEU A 81 4.40 0.96 -8.81
CA LEU A 81 5.29 -0.13 -9.12
C LEU A 81 6.44 0.31 -9.99
N ASN A 82 6.32 1.41 -10.69
CA ASN A 82 7.35 1.87 -11.59
C ASN A 82 8.33 2.86 -10.98
N VAL A 83 8.27 3.06 -9.69
CA VAL A 83 9.12 4.01 -9.00
C VAL A 83 10.01 3.31 -8.01
N ASP A 84 11.25 3.75 -7.88
CA ASP A 84 12.16 3.22 -6.87
C ASP A 84 11.88 3.92 -5.57
N TYR A 85 11.92 3.19 -4.48
CA TYR A 85 11.75 3.74 -3.14
C TYR A 85 12.89 3.31 -2.24
N GLU A 86 13.13 4.08 -1.19
CA GLU A 86 14.10 3.73 -0.18
C GLU A 86 13.41 3.73 1.16
N ILE A 87 13.69 2.76 2.00
CA ILE A 87 12.99 2.61 3.26
C ILE A 87 13.97 2.36 4.39
N HIS A 88 13.75 2.97 5.54
CA HIS A 88 14.52 2.69 6.75
C HIS A 88 13.67 3.03 7.96
N ALA A 89 14.09 2.62 9.13
CA ALA A 89 13.36 2.89 10.37
C ALA A 89 14.28 3.51 11.40
N GLU A 90 13.72 4.27 12.33
CA GLU A 90 14.47 4.89 13.42
C GLU A 90 13.68 4.85 14.71
N LYS A 91 14.37 4.70 15.82
CA LYS A 91 13.75 4.83 17.13
C LYS A 91 14.80 5.06 18.18
N GLU A 92 14.60 6.11 18.99
CA GLU A 92 15.48 6.33 20.13
C GLU A 92 16.96 6.32 19.81
N GLY A 93 17.33 7.03 18.80
CA GLY A 93 18.75 7.15 18.46
C GLY A 93 19.31 6.00 17.65
N MET A 94 18.50 5.00 17.35
CA MET A 94 18.96 3.89 16.54
C MET A 94 18.30 3.94 15.17
N THR A 95 18.97 3.41 14.18
CA THR A 95 18.44 3.38 12.83
C THR A 95 18.74 2.04 12.18
N SER A 96 17.95 1.69 11.20
CA SER A 96 18.22 0.52 10.38
C SER A 96 19.00 0.94 9.17
N SER A 97 19.53 -0.03 8.44
CA SER A 97 20.11 0.30 7.14
C SER A 97 18.99 0.70 6.20
N THR A 98 19.31 1.44 5.16
CA THR A 98 18.34 1.81 4.17
C THR A 98 18.24 0.70 3.14
N ARG A 99 17.02 0.29 2.82
CA ARG A 99 16.81 -0.75 1.84
C ARG A 99 16.17 -0.13 0.59
N SER A 100 16.53 -0.61 -0.55
CA SER A 100 15.98 -0.11 -1.80
C SER A 100 14.91 -1.04 -2.32
N ILE A 101 13.84 -0.48 -2.85
CA ILE A 101 12.77 -1.25 -3.45
C ILE A 101 12.74 -0.81 -4.91
N SER A 102 13.29 -1.65 -5.77
CA SER A 102 13.52 -1.28 -7.15
C SER A 102 12.29 -1.43 -8.03
N ASN A 103 12.16 -0.57 -9.02
CA ASN A 103 11.09 -0.69 -9.96
C ASN A 103 11.30 -1.88 -10.89
N PHE A 104 12.49 -2.50 -10.85
CA PHE A 104 12.70 -3.70 -11.62
C PHE A 104 12.13 -4.92 -10.87
N ASP A 105 11.82 -4.77 -9.60
CA ASP A 105 11.23 -5.86 -8.84
C ASP A 105 9.75 -5.80 -9.13
N THR A 106 9.18 -6.85 -9.67
CA THR A 106 7.80 -6.83 -10.10
C THR A 106 6.82 -7.31 -9.04
N ARG A 107 7.28 -7.61 -7.83
CA ARG A 107 6.37 -8.08 -6.81
C ARG A 107 5.41 -6.99 -6.39
N LYS A 108 4.15 -7.29 -6.30
CA LYS A 108 3.18 -6.31 -5.87
C LYS A 108 3.11 -6.25 -4.37
N GLU A 109 3.63 -7.24 -3.68
CA GLU A 109 3.71 -7.21 -2.25
C GLU A 109 5.14 -7.45 -1.87
N PHE A 110 5.79 -6.49 -1.25
CA PHE A 110 7.19 -6.56 -0.91
C PHE A 110 7.29 -6.62 0.60
N VAL A 111 7.90 -7.67 1.14
CA VAL A 111 7.97 -7.89 2.58
C VAL A 111 9.41 -7.82 3.03
N LEU A 112 9.72 -7.09 4.07
CA LEU A 112 11.08 -7.00 4.55
C LEU A 112 11.13 -6.72 6.05
N THR A 113 12.31 -6.89 6.63
CA THR A 113 12.54 -6.61 8.04
C THR A 113 13.55 -5.49 8.15
N LEU A 114 13.29 -4.51 9.00
CA LEU A 114 14.20 -3.42 9.23
C LEU A 114 14.76 -3.56 10.64
N LYS A 115 16.09 -3.76 10.75
CA LYS A 115 16.71 -3.99 12.04
C LYS A 115 17.39 -2.75 12.52
N LEU A 116 17.07 -2.30 13.72
CA LEU A 116 17.65 -1.11 14.30
C LEU A 116 18.98 -1.49 14.92
N ASP A 117 19.99 -1.63 14.10
CA ASP A 117 21.26 -2.17 14.55
C ASP A 117 22.40 -1.17 14.50
N ARG A 118 22.15 0.10 14.21
CA ARG A 118 23.23 1.08 14.21
C ARG A 118 22.79 2.38 14.85
N LYS A 119 23.72 3.11 15.42
CA LYS A 119 23.38 4.34 16.01
C LYS A 119 23.15 5.38 14.98
N LYS A 120 22.17 6.23 15.19
CA LYS A 120 21.88 7.27 14.27
C LYS A 120 22.99 8.29 14.38
N SER A 121 23.54 8.77 13.28
CA SER A 121 24.63 9.62 13.26
C SER A 121 24.15 10.95 13.64
N GLY A 122 24.33 11.47 14.54
CA GLY A 122 23.84 12.65 14.89
C GLY A 122 24.45 13.83 14.55
N LYS A 123 24.98 14.06 14.32
CA LYS A 123 25.38 15.19 14.19
C LYS A 123 25.30 15.63 13.67
#